data_3a484ee0f7e3c2d772c67fd0602786b5
#
_entry.id   3a484ee0f7e3c2d772c67fd0602786b5
#
_cell.length_a   1.000
_cell.length_b   1.000
_cell.length_c   1.000
_cell.angle_alpha   90.00
_cell.angle_beta   90.00
_cell.angle_gamma   90.00
#
_symmetry.space_group_name_H-M   'P 1'
#
loop_
_entity.id
_entity.type
_entity.pdbx_description
1 polymer ?
#
loop_
_entity_poly.entity_id
_entity_poly.type
_entity_poly.pdbx_seq_one_letter_code
_entity_poly.pdbx_strand_id
1 'polypeptide(L)'
;MAYFIKESNQDNTNLIHNFNKDLEDHKINFRLPVPTSKYSRTDDFIHERNFMLTENKTTVRAGYTLKCQWFKVNDALLQVGYYYRPVSAGLFNKKYNICGVLLVNDAHKRYPNIFSLGMGGLSEALPKLLKGLNWNLQKVPFFFKVCNPLPFLKNIKYLKNTKLKSFIIMLAANSGLGWLSIKFFFLIFSLFYIRLKKEPYIIAEEIEVFDQDLNSVWESAKQYSSFIAVRNYKYLKTLYSDKKFIKLKFFDDNKIVGWSISLCTQLDDHKQFGHMRLGSIVDCLSLKGYEKSIISKTSKILKKKGVDLIVSNQSHIFWKNALKTNSFINGPSNFIFASSKVLSDKLMSNIKSRDHIHLTRGDGDGPINL
;
A
#
# COMPACT_ATOMS: atom_id res chain seq x y z
N MET A 1 24.21 0.47 29.90
CA MET A 1 24.12 0.75 28.44
C MET A 1 23.23 1.96 28.26
N ALA A 2 23.71 2.97 27.56
CA ALA A 2 22.92 4.16 27.26
C ALA A 2 22.53 4.12 25.77
N TYR A 3 21.23 4.29 25.48
CA TYR A 3 20.68 4.36 24.11
C TYR A 3 20.34 5.80 23.75
N PHE A 4 20.73 6.19 22.54
CA PHE A 4 20.47 7.52 21.99
C PHE A 4 19.83 7.38 20.61
N ILE A 5 18.74 8.11 20.38
CA ILE A 5 18.08 8.14 19.07
C ILE A 5 18.30 9.52 18.46
N LYS A 6 18.85 9.53 17.26
CA LYS A 6 19.07 10.75 16.48
C LYS A 6 18.71 10.55 15.01
N GLU A 7 18.45 11.65 14.32
CA GLU A 7 18.29 11.63 12.87
C GLU A 7 19.62 11.24 12.23
N SER A 8 19.58 10.35 11.24
CA SER A 8 20.77 9.95 10.49
C SER A 8 21.09 11.00 9.42
N ASN A 9 22.37 11.29 9.27
CA ASN A 9 22.91 12.17 8.24
C ASN A 9 24.07 11.49 7.51
N GLN A 10 24.71 12.18 6.59
CA GLN A 10 25.83 11.64 5.81
C GLN A 10 27.01 11.18 6.70
N ASP A 11 27.29 11.87 7.81
CA ASP A 11 28.39 11.51 8.74
C ASP A 11 28.19 10.15 9.41
N ASN A 12 26.93 9.66 9.40
CA ASN A 12 26.57 8.38 10.02
C ASN A 12 26.56 7.20 9.03
N THR A 13 26.91 7.43 7.78
CA THR A 13 26.86 6.43 6.71
C THR A 13 27.62 5.16 7.07
N ASN A 14 28.85 5.27 7.58
CA ASN A 14 29.67 4.12 7.96
C ASN A 14 29.05 3.30 9.10
N LEU A 15 28.45 3.96 10.09
CA LEU A 15 27.78 3.27 11.21
C LEU A 15 26.56 2.48 10.71
N ILE A 16 25.81 3.03 9.76
CA ILE A 16 24.66 2.37 9.15
C ILE A 16 25.10 1.20 8.28
N HIS A 17 26.18 1.35 7.51
CA HIS A 17 26.73 0.25 6.71
C HIS A 17 27.18 -0.91 7.59
N ASN A 18 27.86 -0.66 8.69
CA ASN A 18 28.26 -1.71 9.64
C ASN A 18 27.05 -2.45 10.19
N PHE A 19 26.01 -1.73 10.62
CA PHE A 19 24.76 -2.37 11.10
C PHE A 19 24.05 -3.16 10.01
N ASN A 20 24.00 -2.65 8.78
CA ASN A 20 23.41 -3.36 7.65
C ASN A 20 24.18 -4.63 7.32
N LYS A 21 25.51 -4.64 7.49
CA LYS A 21 26.32 -5.84 7.36
C LYS A 21 26.01 -6.85 8.46
N ASP A 22 25.89 -6.41 9.72
CA ASP A 22 25.48 -7.28 10.83
C ASP A 22 24.11 -7.95 10.52
N LEU A 23 23.15 -7.20 9.97
CA LEU A 23 21.85 -7.75 9.57
C LEU A 23 22.01 -8.80 8.47
N GLU A 24 22.90 -8.59 7.50
CA GLU A 24 23.19 -9.52 6.41
C GLU A 24 23.81 -10.81 6.90
N ASP A 25 24.82 -10.72 7.75
CA ASP A 25 25.50 -11.85 8.36
C ASP A 25 24.51 -12.76 9.14
N HIS A 26 23.47 -12.16 9.73
CA HIS A 26 22.37 -12.87 10.40
C HIS A 26 21.17 -13.20 9.49
N LYS A 27 21.31 -13.08 8.15
CA LYS A 27 20.28 -13.40 7.15
C LYS A 27 18.98 -12.60 7.33
N ILE A 28 19.04 -11.40 7.87
CA ILE A 28 17.91 -10.48 7.97
C ILE A 28 17.80 -9.69 6.67
N ASN A 29 16.64 -9.76 6.00
CA ASN A 29 16.42 -9.11 4.70
C ASN A 29 16.08 -7.60 4.79
N PHE A 30 15.94 -7.07 6.01
CA PHE A 30 15.70 -5.65 6.22
C PHE A 30 17.00 -4.87 6.30
N ARG A 31 16.99 -3.61 5.85
CA ARG A 31 18.14 -2.71 5.90
C ARG A 31 17.69 -1.33 6.38
N LEU A 32 18.52 -0.66 7.15
CA LEU A 32 18.38 0.77 7.36
C LEU A 32 18.75 1.51 6.08
N PRO A 33 17.92 2.48 5.66
CA PRO A 33 18.28 3.31 4.53
C PRO A 33 19.53 4.15 4.88
N VAL A 34 20.49 4.13 3.96
CA VAL A 34 21.62 5.04 4.01
C VAL A 34 21.10 6.44 3.66
N PRO A 35 21.49 7.49 4.38
CA PRO A 35 21.05 8.85 4.11
C PRO A 35 21.42 9.24 2.68
N THR A 36 20.41 9.36 1.81
CA THR A 36 20.56 9.86 0.45
C THR A 36 19.64 11.06 0.31
N SER A 37 20.09 12.04 -0.46
CA SER A 37 19.37 13.29 -0.72
C SER A 37 18.07 13.14 -1.54
N LYS A 38 17.54 11.94 -1.70
CA LYS A 38 16.45 11.61 -2.64
C LYS A 38 15.10 12.25 -2.32
N TYR A 39 14.87 12.62 -1.06
CA TYR A 39 13.74 13.45 -0.66
C TYR A 39 14.30 14.65 0.08
N SER A 40 14.69 15.66 -0.69
CA SER A 40 15.20 16.89 -0.11
C SER A 40 14.11 17.56 0.72
N ARG A 41 14.50 18.18 1.81
CA ARG A 41 13.67 18.92 2.77
C ARG A 41 12.88 20.11 2.18
N THR A 42 12.84 20.25 0.87
CA THR A 42 12.31 21.41 0.18
C THR A 42 10.82 21.34 -0.14
N ASP A 43 10.18 20.15 0.00
CA ASP A 43 8.74 20.08 -0.17
C ASP A 43 8.05 20.15 1.21
N ASP A 44 7.46 21.28 1.54
CA ASP A 44 6.64 21.51 2.75
C ASP A 44 5.47 20.53 2.92
N PHE A 45 5.25 19.66 1.94
CA PHE A 45 4.10 18.77 1.89
C PHE A 45 4.40 17.35 2.34
N ILE A 46 5.52 16.79 1.92
CA ILE A 46 5.93 15.41 2.25
C ILE A 46 7.41 15.43 2.57
N HIS A 47 7.79 14.95 3.73
CA HIS A 47 9.18 14.78 4.08
C HIS A 47 9.44 13.43 4.72
N GLU A 48 10.58 12.87 4.40
CA GLU A 48 11.04 11.59 4.90
C GLU A 48 12.31 11.79 5.71
N ARG A 49 12.33 11.25 6.93
CA ARG A 49 13.45 11.36 7.87
C ARG A 49 13.82 9.97 8.37
N ASN A 50 15.10 9.68 8.39
CA ASN A 50 15.65 8.43 8.91
C ASN A 50 16.22 8.62 10.28
N PHE A 51 15.90 7.73 11.21
CA PHE A 51 16.36 7.78 12.59
C PHE A 51 17.12 6.51 12.91
N MET A 52 18.22 6.66 13.66
CA MET A 52 19.00 5.54 14.16
C MET A 52 19.13 5.59 15.67
N LEU A 53 19.05 4.42 16.29
CA LEU A 53 19.33 4.21 17.70
C LEU A 53 20.74 3.68 17.84
N THR A 54 21.55 4.36 18.65
CA THR A 54 22.94 3.97 18.93
C THR A 54 23.11 3.56 20.39
N GLU A 55 23.93 2.54 20.60
CA GLU A 55 24.47 2.15 21.90
C GLU A 55 25.76 2.98 22.15
N ASN A 56 25.82 3.67 23.27
CA ASN A 56 26.97 4.50 23.69
C ASN A 56 27.46 5.50 22.61
N LYS A 57 26.57 5.97 21.72
CA LYS A 57 26.81 6.88 20.58
C LYS A 57 27.73 6.32 19.48
N THR A 58 28.22 5.10 19.56
CA THR A 58 29.21 4.53 18.64
C THR A 58 28.69 3.42 17.77
N THR A 59 27.73 2.63 18.23
CA THR A 59 27.27 1.45 17.53
C THR A 59 25.77 1.54 17.25
N VAL A 60 25.35 1.44 15.99
CA VAL A 60 23.94 1.40 15.61
C VAL A 60 23.35 0.03 16.00
N ARG A 61 22.21 0.05 16.69
CA ARG A 61 21.49 -1.16 17.13
C ARG A 61 20.09 -1.24 16.56
N ALA A 62 19.54 -0.14 16.07
CA ALA A 62 18.22 -0.10 15.48
C ALA A 62 18.01 1.20 14.69
N GLY A 63 16.90 1.25 13.93
CA GLY A 63 16.44 2.47 13.32
C GLY A 63 15.12 2.30 12.60
N TYR A 64 14.59 3.41 12.13
CA TYR A 64 13.33 3.47 11.41
C TYR A 64 13.29 4.67 10.48
N THR A 65 12.33 4.66 9.56
CA THR A 65 12.00 5.81 8.72
C THR A 65 10.66 6.38 9.14
N LEU A 66 10.56 7.70 9.13
CA LEU A 66 9.33 8.45 9.39
C LEU A 66 9.03 9.33 8.18
N LYS A 67 7.95 9.01 7.47
CA LYS A 67 7.43 9.84 6.39
C LYS A 67 6.25 10.65 6.92
N CYS A 68 6.33 11.95 6.83
CA CYS A 68 5.31 12.86 7.31
C CYS A 68 4.60 13.51 6.13
N GLN A 69 3.29 13.52 6.18
CA GLN A 69 2.45 14.18 5.17
C GLN A 69 1.12 14.64 5.78
N TRP A 70 0.42 15.49 5.07
CA TRP A 70 -0.88 15.96 5.49
C TRP A 70 -1.97 14.95 5.17
N PHE A 71 -2.84 14.74 6.15
CA PHE A 71 -4.06 13.96 6.03
C PHE A 71 -5.27 14.80 6.44
N LYS A 72 -6.39 14.58 5.76
CA LYS A 72 -7.68 14.92 6.33
C LYS A 72 -8.04 13.84 7.36
N VAL A 73 -8.27 14.26 8.61
CA VAL A 73 -8.69 13.41 9.73
C VAL A 73 -10.01 13.99 10.24
N ASN A 74 -11.11 13.34 9.92
CA ASN A 74 -12.47 13.91 10.04
C ASN A 74 -12.54 15.26 9.29
N ASP A 75 -12.78 16.36 9.97
CA ASP A 75 -12.90 17.69 9.35
C ASP A 75 -11.61 18.53 9.44
N ALA A 76 -10.56 18.01 10.07
CA ALA A 76 -9.30 18.72 10.25
C ALA A 76 -8.20 18.21 9.28
N LEU A 77 -7.32 19.12 8.84
CA LEU A 77 -6.07 18.77 8.21
C LEU A 77 -4.99 18.66 9.27
N LEU A 78 -4.36 17.50 9.38
CA LEU A 78 -3.31 17.20 10.36
C LEU A 78 -2.09 16.62 9.67
N GLN A 79 -0.91 16.94 10.19
CA GLN A 79 0.30 16.19 9.85
C GLN A 79 0.24 14.83 10.54
N VAL A 80 0.41 13.76 9.75
CA VAL A 80 0.41 12.38 10.23
C VAL A 80 1.71 11.71 9.84
N GLY A 81 2.34 11.04 10.80
CA GLY A 81 3.56 10.28 10.58
C GLY A 81 3.26 8.87 10.08
N TYR A 82 3.96 8.43 9.06
CA TYR A 82 4.00 7.02 8.65
C TYR A 82 5.30 6.41 9.16
N TYR A 83 5.19 5.52 10.15
CA TYR A 83 6.30 4.77 10.74
C TYR A 83 6.54 3.51 9.91
N TYR A 84 7.67 3.45 9.22
CA TYR A 84 7.96 2.32 8.35
C TYR A 84 9.45 1.93 8.36
N ARG A 85 9.73 0.73 7.84
CA ARG A 85 11.05 0.11 7.80
C ARG A 85 11.78 0.08 9.15
N PRO A 86 11.08 -0.16 10.30
CA PRO A 86 11.81 -0.34 11.53
C PRO A 86 12.61 -1.64 11.48
N VAL A 87 13.85 -1.58 11.93
CA VAL A 87 14.71 -2.74 12.07
C VAL A 87 15.55 -2.59 13.33
N SER A 88 15.78 -3.68 14.05
CA SER A 88 16.60 -3.68 15.26
C SER A 88 17.43 -4.94 15.40
N ALA A 89 18.56 -4.83 16.10
CA ALA A 89 19.39 -5.97 16.48
C ALA A 89 18.65 -7.01 17.34
N GLY A 90 17.50 -6.64 17.92
CA GLY A 90 16.59 -7.58 18.60
C GLY A 90 16.07 -8.72 17.73
N LEU A 91 16.13 -8.57 16.39
CA LEU A 91 15.74 -9.64 15.46
C LEU A 91 16.69 -10.86 15.49
N PHE A 92 17.94 -10.66 15.87
CA PHE A 92 18.95 -11.72 15.95
C PHE A 92 19.63 -11.84 17.32
N ASN A 93 19.48 -10.84 18.21
CA ASN A 93 20.04 -10.86 19.55
C ASN A 93 19.05 -10.33 20.58
N LYS A 94 18.52 -11.23 21.42
CA LYS A 94 17.49 -10.93 22.44
C LYS A 94 17.88 -9.81 23.43
N LYS A 95 19.17 -9.58 23.65
CA LYS A 95 19.70 -8.47 24.49
C LYS A 95 19.17 -7.11 24.02
N TYR A 96 18.87 -6.97 22.72
CA TYR A 96 18.43 -5.72 22.10
C TYR A 96 16.92 -5.66 21.82
N ASN A 97 16.12 -6.54 22.42
CA ASN A 97 14.66 -6.54 22.24
C ASN A 97 14.00 -5.21 22.60
N ILE A 98 14.55 -4.50 23.59
CA ILE A 98 14.06 -3.18 24.01
C ILE A 98 14.16 -2.13 22.90
N CYS A 99 15.10 -2.28 21.97
CA CYS A 99 15.32 -1.30 20.91
C CYS A 99 14.06 -1.07 20.07
N GLY A 100 13.28 -2.12 19.78
CA GLY A 100 12.01 -1.97 19.04
C GLY A 100 11.00 -1.06 19.76
N VAL A 101 10.87 -1.23 21.07
CA VAL A 101 10.01 -0.38 21.93
C VAL A 101 10.49 1.07 21.93
N LEU A 102 11.80 1.27 22.08
CA LEU A 102 12.41 2.60 22.09
C LEU A 102 12.15 3.35 20.76
N LEU A 103 12.26 2.64 19.61
CA LEU A 103 11.98 3.23 18.31
C LEU A 103 10.52 3.69 18.17
N VAL A 104 9.55 2.84 18.57
CA VAL A 104 8.13 3.20 18.50
C VAL A 104 7.81 4.39 19.41
N ASN A 105 8.38 4.40 20.63
CA ASN A 105 8.18 5.50 21.59
C ASN A 105 8.78 6.81 21.08
N ASP A 106 9.96 6.78 20.46
CA ASP A 106 10.58 7.96 19.85
C ASP A 106 9.73 8.49 18.69
N ALA A 107 9.28 7.62 17.79
CA ALA A 107 8.42 7.99 16.68
C ALA A 107 7.12 8.61 17.17
N HIS A 108 6.49 8.03 18.21
CA HIS A 108 5.25 8.54 18.80
C HIS A 108 5.44 9.91 19.47
N LYS A 109 6.57 10.13 20.14
CA LYS A 109 6.91 11.45 20.72
C LYS A 109 7.05 12.54 19.65
N ARG A 110 7.61 12.18 18.47
CA ARG A 110 7.77 13.13 17.37
C ARG A 110 6.45 13.45 16.69
N TYR A 111 5.60 12.43 16.48
CA TYR A 111 4.29 12.55 15.85
C TYR A 111 3.28 11.71 16.62
N PRO A 112 2.48 12.31 17.50
CA PRO A 112 1.41 11.58 18.22
C PRO A 112 0.37 10.96 17.27
N ASN A 113 0.04 11.67 16.18
CA ASN A 113 -0.78 11.12 15.10
C ASN A 113 0.11 10.31 14.16
N ILE A 114 0.27 9.02 14.43
CA ILE A 114 1.19 8.16 13.68
C ILE A 114 0.50 6.83 13.33
N PHE A 115 0.84 6.30 12.16
CA PHE A 115 0.40 4.98 11.73
C PHE A 115 1.56 4.18 11.11
N SER A 116 1.33 2.88 10.96
CA SER A 116 2.13 1.97 10.15
C SER A 116 1.21 1.20 9.20
N LEU A 117 1.70 0.85 8.00
CA LEU A 117 0.89 0.21 6.97
C LEU A 117 1.71 -0.86 6.25
N GLY A 118 1.08 -2.00 5.93
CA GLY A 118 1.74 -3.13 5.30
C GLY A 118 2.07 -4.22 6.31
N MET A 119 3.31 -4.35 6.71
CA MET A 119 3.84 -5.18 7.80
C MET A 119 3.71 -6.73 7.65
N GLY A 120 3.27 -7.26 6.52
CA GLY A 120 3.29 -8.71 6.22
C GLY A 120 2.23 -9.59 6.90
N GLY A 121 1.46 -9.06 7.84
CA GLY A 121 0.39 -9.79 8.55
C GLY A 121 0.45 -9.68 10.08
N LEU A 122 -0.62 -10.06 10.76
CA LEU A 122 -0.77 -9.89 12.23
C LEU A 122 0.18 -10.78 13.05
N SER A 123 0.74 -11.83 12.46
CA SER A 123 1.68 -12.75 13.12
C SER A 123 3.12 -12.25 13.15
N GLU A 124 3.44 -11.21 12.37
CA GLU A 124 4.78 -10.66 12.28
C GLU A 124 5.20 -9.89 13.54
N ALA A 125 6.50 -9.69 13.73
CA ALA A 125 7.06 -9.09 14.93
C ALA A 125 6.58 -7.66 15.16
N LEU A 126 6.55 -6.82 14.12
CA LEU A 126 6.13 -5.43 14.24
C LEU A 126 4.66 -5.29 14.63
N PRO A 127 3.68 -5.94 13.98
CA PRO A 127 2.29 -5.92 14.43
C PRO A 127 2.08 -6.40 15.88
N LYS A 128 2.79 -7.44 16.31
CA LYS A 128 2.74 -7.91 17.70
C LYS A 128 3.25 -6.85 18.68
N LEU A 129 4.37 -6.19 18.35
CA LEU A 129 4.92 -5.10 19.16
C LEU A 129 3.93 -3.93 19.25
N LEU A 130 3.40 -3.47 18.12
CA LEU A 130 2.45 -2.34 18.08
C LEU A 130 1.17 -2.67 18.88
N LYS A 131 0.65 -3.91 18.76
CA LYS A 131 -0.49 -4.37 19.54
C LYS A 131 -0.19 -4.35 21.04
N GLY A 132 1.01 -4.79 21.46
CA GLY A 132 1.47 -4.72 22.85
C GLY A 132 1.61 -3.30 23.38
N LEU A 133 1.81 -2.31 22.50
CA LEU A 133 1.85 -0.88 22.81
C LEU A 133 0.49 -0.18 22.64
N ASN A 134 -0.61 -0.94 22.63
CA ASN A 134 -1.99 -0.46 22.51
C ASN A 134 -2.31 0.31 21.22
N TRP A 135 -1.64 -0.02 20.11
CA TRP A 135 -2.05 0.45 18.81
C TRP A 135 -3.27 -0.32 18.31
N ASN A 136 -4.14 0.36 17.56
CA ASN A 136 -5.27 -0.29 16.90
C ASN A 136 -4.83 -0.87 15.56
N LEU A 137 -5.08 -2.15 15.35
CA LEU A 137 -4.70 -2.87 14.14
C LEU A 137 -5.93 -3.34 13.36
N GLN A 138 -6.00 -3.02 12.09
CA GLN A 138 -7.05 -3.49 11.18
C GLN A 138 -6.48 -3.92 9.83
N LYS A 139 -7.11 -4.92 9.19
CA LYS A 139 -6.74 -5.35 7.85
C LYS A 139 -7.30 -4.37 6.81
N VAL A 140 -6.46 -3.93 5.88
CA VAL A 140 -6.90 -3.27 4.66
C VAL A 140 -7.28 -4.35 3.65
N PRO A 141 -8.50 -4.38 3.11
CA PRO A 141 -8.93 -5.42 2.18
C PRO A 141 -8.03 -5.51 0.95
N PHE A 142 -7.76 -6.75 0.55
CA PHE A 142 -7.01 -7.09 -0.65
C PHE A 142 -7.97 -7.63 -1.71
N PHE A 143 -7.90 -7.11 -2.91
CA PHE A 143 -8.72 -7.52 -4.04
C PHE A 143 -7.85 -7.96 -5.20
N PHE A 144 -8.33 -8.95 -5.95
CA PHE A 144 -7.64 -9.41 -7.15
C PHE A 144 -8.64 -9.79 -8.25
N LYS A 145 -8.20 -9.67 -9.51
CA LYS A 145 -8.95 -10.07 -10.70
C LYS A 145 -8.03 -10.80 -11.65
N VAL A 146 -8.39 -12.03 -12.00
CA VAL A 146 -7.65 -12.83 -12.96
C VAL A 146 -7.99 -12.36 -14.37
N CYS A 147 -6.98 -11.92 -15.13
CA CYS A 147 -7.11 -11.50 -16.52
C CYS A 147 -6.79 -12.64 -17.49
N ASN A 148 -5.74 -13.40 -17.22
CA ASN A 148 -5.28 -14.54 -18.00
C ASN A 148 -5.30 -15.80 -17.11
N PRO A 149 -6.34 -16.64 -17.17
CA PRO A 149 -6.46 -17.78 -16.26
C PRO A 149 -5.35 -18.82 -16.40
N LEU A 150 -4.83 -19.06 -17.60
CA LEU A 150 -3.82 -20.09 -17.82
C LEU A 150 -2.46 -19.74 -17.18
N PRO A 151 -1.84 -18.58 -17.46
CA PRO A 151 -0.63 -18.15 -16.72
C PRO A 151 -0.87 -18.08 -15.22
N PHE A 152 -2.04 -17.60 -14.77
CA PHE A 152 -2.39 -17.55 -13.36
C PHE A 152 -2.33 -18.94 -12.71
N LEU A 153 -3.04 -19.96 -13.27
CA LEU A 153 -3.04 -21.32 -12.71
C LEU A 153 -1.65 -21.97 -12.74
N LYS A 154 -0.88 -21.74 -13.81
CA LYS A 154 0.47 -22.30 -13.92
C LYS A 154 1.43 -21.73 -12.89
N ASN A 155 1.34 -20.44 -12.57
CA ASN A 155 2.36 -19.72 -11.84
C ASN A 155 2.02 -19.38 -10.39
N ILE A 156 0.73 -19.33 -9.99
CA ILE A 156 0.32 -18.94 -8.63
C ILE A 156 0.86 -19.91 -7.58
N LYS A 157 1.83 -19.47 -6.79
CA LYS A 157 2.44 -20.28 -5.72
C LYS A 157 1.59 -20.35 -4.47
N TYR A 158 0.89 -19.26 -4.16
CA TYR A 158 0.06 -19.18 -2.96
C TYR A 158 -1.01 -20.27 -2.86
N LEU A 159 -1.60 -20.69 -3.99
CA LEU A 159 -2.60 -21.75 -4.02
C LEU A 159 -1.99 -23.16 -4.04
N LYS A 160 -0.69 -23.29 -4.30
CA LYS A 160 0.05 -24.56 -4.44
C LYS A 160 0.77 -24.95 -3.15
N ASN A 161 0.21 -24.64 -1.99
CA ASN A 161 0.86 -24.84 -0.69
C ASN A 161 0.95 -26.31 -0.22
N THR A 162 0.28 -27.25 -0.90
CA THR A 162 0.39 -28.69 -0.66
C THR A 162 0.60 -29.43 -1.98
N LYS A 163 1.25 -30.62 -1.94
CA LYS A 163 1.49 -31.46 -3.13
C LYS A 163 0.19 -31.78 -3.88
N LEU A 164 -0.88 -32.15 -3.13
CA LEU A 164 -2.18 -32.46 -3.71
C LEU A 164 -2.82 -31.27 -4.41
N LYS A 165 -2.85 -30.08 -3.78
CA LYS A 165 -3.38 -28.84 -4.40
C LYS A 165 -2.56 -28.46 -5.62
N SER A 166 -1.22 -28.56 -5.57
CA SER A 166 -0.35 -28.30 -6.70
C SER A 166 -0.69 -29.22 -7.88
N PHE A 167 -0.87 -30.50 -7.64
CA PHE A 167 -1.24 -31.49 -8.65
C PHE A 167 -2.62 -31.20 -9.28
N ILE A 168 -3.64 -30.93 -8.47
CA ILE A 168 -5.01 -30.59 -8.95
C ILE A 168 -4.98 -29.33 -9.79
N ILE A 169 -4.29 -28.27 -9.33
CA ILE A 169 -4.19 -27.01 -10.09
C ILE A 169 -3.45 -27.19 -11.40
N MET A 170 -2.40 -28.03 -11.42
CA MET A 170 -1.63 -28.32 -12.61
C MET A 170 -2.47 -29.13 -13.63
N LEU A 171 -3.24 -30.12 -13.19
CA LEU A 171 -4.19 -30.85 -14.03
C LEU A 171 -5.25 -29.91 -14.60
N ALA A 172 -5.83 -29.04 -13.76
CA ALA A 172 -6.80 -28.04 -14.20
C ALA A 172 -6.21 -27.05 -15.22
N ALA A 173 -4.96 -26.64 -15.04
CA ALA A 173 -4.26 -25.78 -15.98
C ALA A 173 -4.01 -26.45 -17.35
N ASN A 174 -3.60 -27.74 -17.33
CA ASN A 174 -3.23 -28.45 -18.56
C ASN A 174 -4.44 -29.02 -19.32
N SER A 175 -5.53 -29.36 -18.64
CA SER A 175 -6.75 -29.89 -19.28
C SER A 175 -7.64 -28.80 -19.92
N GLY A 176 -7.33 -27.51 -19.71
CA GLY A 176 -8.20 -26.40 -20.12
C GLY A 176 -9.48 -26.23 -19.26
N LEU A 177 -9.85 -27.24 -18.46
CA LEU A 177 -11.03 -27.17 -17.57
C LEU A 177 -10.88 -26.07 -16.52
N GLY A 178 -9.67 -25.82 -16.01
CA GLY A 178 -9.43 -24.73 -15.08
C GLY A 178 -9.62 -23.35 -15.70
N TRP A 179 -9.28 -23.16 -16.97
CA TRP A 179 -9.56 -21.94 -17.71
C TRP A 179 -11.04 -21.71 -17.89
N LEU A 180 -11.79 -22.76 -18.29
CA LEU A 180 -13.25 -22.70 -18.42
C LEU A 180 -13.91 -22.41 -17.07
N SER A 181 -13.49 -23.09 -16.00
CA SER A 181 -14.04 -22.91 -14.65
C SER A 181 -13.83 -21.49 -14.15
N ILE A 182 -12.63 -20.91 -14.33
CA ILE A 182 -12.37 -19.52 -13.93
C ILE A 182 -13.20 -18.55 -14.75
N LYS A 183 -13.29 -18.72 -16.07
CA LYS A 183 -14.13 -17.86 -16.91
C LYS A 183 -15.62 -17.96 -16.54
N PHE A 184 -16.11 -19.17 -16.31
CA PHE A 184 -17.50 -19.41 -15.91
C PHE A 184 -17.78 -18.81 -14.52
N PHE A 185 -16.87 -18.99 -13.58
CA PHE A 185 -16.97 -18.36 -12.25
C PHE A 185 -17.08 -16.84 -12.36
N PHE A 186 -16.19 -16.19 -13.12
CA PHE A 186 -16.24 -14.74 -13.31
C PHE A 186 -17.50 -14.29 -14.06
N LEU A 187 -18.03 -15.09 -14.98
CA LEU A 187 -19.29 -14.82 -15.65
C LEU A 187 -20.44 -14.82 -14.62
N ILE A 188 -20.60 -15.89 -13.85
CA ILE A 188 -21.63 -15.99 -12.82
C ILE A 188 -21.45 -14.88 -11.77
N PHE A 189 -20.24 -14.68 -11.28
CA PHE A 189 -19.93 -13.62 -10.31
C PHE A 189 -20.32 -12.24 -10.84
N SER A 190 -20.07 -11.96 -12.12
CA SER A 190 -20.47 -10.69 -12.75
C SER A 190 -22.00 -10.54 -12.80
N LEU A 191 -22.76 -11.61 -13.06
CA LEU A 191 -24.22 -11.58 -13.08
C LEU A 191 -24.81 -11.22 -11.71
N PHE A 192 -24.25 -11.72 -10.62
CA PHE A 192 -24.68 -11.36 -9.25
C PHE A 192 -24.42 -9.90 -8.90
N TYR A 193 -23.41 -9.26 -9.50
CA TYR A 193 -23.03 -7.87 -9.24
C TYR A 193 -23.47 -6.87 -10.33
N ILE A 194 -24.09 -7.34 -11.43
CA ILE A 194 -24.73 -6.47 -12.41
C ILE A 194 -25.99 -5.87 -11.75
N ARG A 195 -25.80 -4.79 -11.00
CA ARG A 195 -26.91 -3.89 -10.74
C ARG A 195 -27.16 -3.09 -12.01
N LEU A 196 -28.43 -3.07 -12.43
CA LEU A 196 -28.97 -2.43 -13.66
C LEU A 196 -28.78 -0.88 -13.72
N LYS A 197 -27.96 -0.29 -12.84
CA LYS A 197 -27.64 1.13 -12.94
C LYS A 197 -26.67 1.35 -14.08
N LYS A 198 -27.12 2.09 -15.08
CA LYS A 198 -26.30 2.57 -16.20
C LYS A 198 -25.07 3.30 -15.64
N GLU A 199 -23.88 2.83 -16.00
CA GLU A 199 -22.63 3.48 -15.59
C GLU A 199 -22.44 4.75 -16.41
N PRO A 200 -21.93 5.85 -15.80
CA PRO A 200 -21.50 7.00 -16.58
C PRO A 200 -20.47 6.58 -17.62
N TYR A 201 -20.64 7.05 -18.84
CA TYR A 201 -19.62 6.87 -19.86
C TYR A 201 -18.49 7.85 -19.60
N ILE A 202 -17.28 7.33 -19.42
CA ILE A 202 -16.09 8.15 -19.18
C ILE A 202 -15.00 7.83 -20.21
N ILE A 203 -14.20 8.84 -20.54
CA ILE A 203 -13.02 8.71 -21.38
C ILE A 203 -11.80 8.66 -20.45
N ALA A 204 -10.84 7.79 -20.75
CA ALA A 204 -9.58 7.67 -20.03
C ALA A 204 -8.44 8.20 -20.90
N GLU A 205 -7.62 9.07 -20.31
CA GLU A 205 -6.41 9.62 -20.91
C GLU A 205 -5.19 9.20 -20.09
N GLU A 206 -4.18 8.64 -20.74
CA GLU A 206 -2.90 8.33 -20.10
C GLU A 206 -2.02 9.58 -20.17
N ILE A 207 -1.53 10.04 -19.00
CA ILE A 207 -0.78 11.28 -18.84
C ILE A 207 0.61 11.01 -18.27
N GLU A 208 1.57 11.89 -18.56
CA GLU A 208 2.91 11.79 -17.95
C GLU A 208 2.98 12.47 -16.60
N VAL A 209 2.38 13.64 -16.46
CA VAL A 209 2.45 14.49 -15.27
C VAL A 209 1.06 14.98 -14.88
N PHE A 210 0.80 14.99 -13.59
CA PHE A 210 -0.43 15.58 -13.04
C PHE A 210 -0.36 17.11 -13.06
N ASP A 211 -1.52 17.72 -13.27
CA ASP A 211 -1.70 19.18 -13.33
C ASP A 211 -2.77 19.65 -12.33
N GLN A 212 -3.04 20.95 -12.34
CA GLN A 212 -3.91 21.61 -11.34
C GLN A 212 -5.39 21.21 -11.43
N ASP A 213 -5.85 20.67 -12.56
CA ASP A 213 -7.25 20.28 -12.76
C ASP A 213 -7.73 19.26 -11.73
N LEU A 214 -6.80 18.42 -11.23
CA LEU A 214 -7.07 17.41 -10.22
C LEU A 214 -7.45 17.97 -8.84
N ASN A 215 -7.20 19.25 -8.59
CA ASN A 215 -7.60 19.88 -7.34
C ASN A 215 -9.11 19.87 -7.17
N SER A 216 -9.88 20.01 -8.23
CA SER A 216 -11.36 19.96 -8.20
C SER A 216 -11.86 18.58 -7.76
N VAL A 217 -11.21 17.51 -8.22
CA VAL A 217 -11.49 16.13 -7.79
C VAL A 217 -11.14 15.95 -6.32
N TRP A 218 -9.98 16.43 -5.88
CA TRP A 218 -9.56 16.35 -4.48
C TRP A 218 -10.56 17.07 -3.55
N GLU A 219 -10.89 18.32 -3.84
CA GLU A 219 -11.77 19.13 -3.00
C GLU A 219 -13.16 18.49 -2.83
N SER A 220 -13.69 17.89 -3.87
CA SER A 220 -14.95 17.17 -3.82
C SER A 220 -14.86 15.82 -3.12
N ALA A 221 -13.84 15.01 -3.45
CA ALA A 221 -13.73 13.64 -2.97
C ALA A 221 -13.35 13.55 -1.48
N LYS A 222 -12.52 14.47 -0.97
CA LYS A 222 -12.09 14.46 0.43
C LYS A 222 -13.25 14.51 1.43
N GLN A 223 -14.41 15.05 1.01
CA GLN A 223 -15.60 15.21 1.88
C GLN A 223 -16.20 13.85 2.27
N TYR A 224 -15.99 12.80 1.45
CA TYR A 224 -16.54 11.47 1.70
C TYR A 224 -15.59 10.57 2.50
N SER A 225 -14.45 11.09 2.94
CA SER A 225 -13.46 10.32 3.69
C SER A 225 -13.25 10.91 5.08
N SER A 226 -13.24 10.03 6.10
CA SER A 226 -12.91 10.39 7.48
C SER A 226 -11.40 10.41 7.73
N PHE A 227 -10.64 9.64 6.91
CA PHE A 227 -9.19 9.60 6.93
C PHE A 227 -8.68 9.39 5.51
N ILE A 228 -7.94 10.33 4.99
CA ILE A 228 -7.36 10.29 3.65
C ILE A 228 -6.13 11.18 3.56
N ALA A 229 -5.03 10.68 3.00
CA ALA A 229 -3.88 11.52 2.67
C ALA A 229 -4.29 12.61 1.66
N VAL A 230 -3.71 13.78 1.77
CA VAL A 230 -3.92 14.85 0.77
C VAL A 230 -3.48 14.34 -0.61
N ARG A 231 -4.37 14.48 -1.60
CA ARG A 231 -4.19 13.99 -2.97
C ARG A 231 -4.44 15.10 -4.01
N ASN A 232 -4.04 16.33 -3.69
CA ASN A 232 -4.01 17.39 -4.69
C ASN A 232 -2.87 17.18 -5.70
N TYR A 233 -2.85 17.94 -6.79
CA TYR A 233 -1.87 17.73 -7.86
C TYR A 233 -0.40 17.80 -7.40
N LYS A 234 -0.08 18.66 -6.42
CA LYS A 234 1.29 18.81 -5.89
C LYS A 234 1.76 17.52 -5.25
N TYR A 235 0.91 16.92 -4.38
CA TYR A 235 1.22 15.63 -3.75
C TYR A 235 1.35 14.52 -4.77
N LEU A 236 0.42 14.44 -5.73
CA LEU A 236 0.44 13.40 -6.75
C LEU A 236 1.69 13.51 -7.64
N LYS A 237 2.08 14.72 -8.02
CA LYS A 237 3.28 14.98 -8.80
C LYS A 237 4.55 14.53 -8.05
N THR A 238 4.62 14.78 -6.75
CA THR A 238 5.77 14.38 -5.91
C THR A 238 5.79 12.86 -5.68
N LEU A 239 4.66 12.25 -5.27
CA LEU A 239 4.59 10.83 -4.93
C LEU A 239 4.76 9.92 -6.14
N TYR A 240 4.24 10.33 -7.29
CA TYR A 240 4.17 9.51 -8.50
C TYR A 240 4.97 10.10 -9.66
N SER A 241 6.13 10.70 -9.35
CA SER A 241 7.05 11.30 -10.34
C SER A 241 7.69 10.26 -11.27
N ASP A 242 7.86 9.02 -10.82
CA ASP A 242 8.52 7.95 -11.58
C ASP A 242 7.71 7.59 -12.84
N LYS A 243 8.42 7.41 -13.97
CA LYS A 243 7.83 7.02 -15.28
C LYS A 243 7.22 5.62 -15.30
N LYS A 244 7.59 4.74 -14.33
CA LYS A 244 6.98 3.40 -14.23
C LYS A 244 5.48 3.43 -13.91
N PHE A 245 4.97 4.53 -13.32
CA PHE A 245 3.56 4.65 -13.02
C PHE A 245 2.73 4.93 -14.27
N ILE A 246 1.71 4.12 -14.48
CA ILE A 246 0.64 4.38 -15.44
C ILE A 246 -0.33 5.33 -14.75
N LYS A 247 -0.40 6.56 -15.23
CA LYS A 247 -1.21 7.65 -14.69
C LYS A 247 -2.37 7.91 -15.63
N LEU A 248 -3.60 7.79 -15.15
CA LEU A 248 -4.80 7.98 -15.93
C LEU A 248 -5.64 9.11 -15.35
N LYS A 249 -6.09 10.03 -16.20
CA LYS A 249 -7.20 10.95 -15.95
C LYS A 249 -8.48 10.41 -16.58
N PHE A 250 -9.60 10.74 -15.98
CA PHE A 250 -10.92 10.33 -16.48
C PHE A 250 -11.83 11.52 -16.62
N PHE A 251 -12.54 11.56 -17.75
CA PHE A 251 -13.43 12.64 -18.12
C PHE A 251 -14.83 12.10 -18.41
N ASP A 252 -15.85 12.85 -17.97
CA ASP A 252 -17.24 12.73 -18.37
C ASP A 252 -17.58 14.00 -19.14
N ASP A 253 -17.85 13.87 -20.43
CA ASP A 253 -17.81 14.94 -21.42
C ASP A 253 -16.58 15.85 -21.24
N ASN A 254 -16.26 16.83 -21.10
CA ASN A 254 -14.99 17.57 -20.91
C ASN A 254 -14.63 17.82 -19.43
N LYS A 255 -15.42 17.27 -18.50
CA LYS A 255 -15.19 17.46 -17.07
C LYS A 255 -14.34 16.36 -16.48
N ILE A 256 -13.26 16.70 -15.78
CA ILE A 256 -12.48 15.72 -15.03
C ILE A 256 -13.29 15.17 -13.87
N VAL A 257 -13.40 13.85 -13.79
CA VAL A 257 -14.20 13.14 -12.78
C VAL A 257 -13.37 12.25 -11.87
N GLY A 258 -12.09 12.06 -12.19
CA GLY A 258 -11.19 11.27 -11.34
C GLY A 258 -9.88 10.91 -12.00
N TRP A 259 -9.10 10.12 -11.29
CA TRP A 259 -7.81 9.62 -11.74
C TRP A 259 -7.50 8.26 -11.11
N SER A 260 -6.57 7.52 -11.72
CA SER A 260 -5.97 6.32 -11.13
C SER A 260 -4.48 6.22 -11.44
N ILE A 261 -3.77 5.54 -10.55
CA ILE A 261 -2.35 5.23 -10.68
C ILE A 261 -2.19 3.73 -10.59
N SER A 262 -1.47 3.18 -11.54
CA SER A 262 -1.24 1.75 -11.63
C SER A 262 0.22 1.44 -11.94
N LEU A 263 0.61 0.20 -11.66
CA LEU A 263 1.88 -0.39 -12.07
C LEU A 263 1.60 -1.62 -12.93
N CYS A 264 2.53 -1.90 -13.83
CA CYS A 264 2.58 -3.15 -14.57
C CYS A 264 3.98 -3.74 -14.40
N THR A 265 4.09 -4.80 -13.60
CA THR A 265 5.37 -5.37 -13.17
C THR A 265 5.48 -6.81 -13.65
N GLN A 266 6.57 -7.13 -14.35
CA GLN A 266 6.94 -8.52 -14.58
C GLN A 266 7.53 -9.09 -13.30
N LEU A 267 6.94 -10.15 -12.78
CA LEU A 267 7.43 -10.86 -11.61
C LEU A 267 8.15 -12.13 -12.05
N ASP A 268 9.36 -12.31 -11.54
CA ASP A 268 10.16 -13.51 -11.75
C ASP A 268 10.35 -14.22 -10.41
N ASP A 269 9.86 -15.45 -10.34
CA ASP A 269 9.93 -16.33 -9.17
C ASP A 269 9.42 -15.74 -7.85
N HIS A 270 8.44 -14.82 -7.93
CA HIS A 270 7.88 -14.19 -6.74
C HIS A 270 7.27 -15.23 -5.78
N LYS A 271 7.51 -15.07 -4.48
CA LYS A 271 7.11 -16.03 -3.43
C LYS A 271 5.61 -16.39 -3.41
N GLN A 272 4.72 -15.49 -3.82
CA GLN A 272 3.27 -15.70 -3.84
C GLN A 272 2.74 -15.87 -5.26
N PHE A 273 3.20 -15.05 -6.20
CA PHE A 273 2.65 -14.96 -7.55
C PHE A 273 3.45 -15.73 -8.59
N GLY A 274 4.67 -16.20 -8.25
CA GLY A 274 5.54 -16.92 -9.18
C GLY A 274 6.00 -16.06 -10.35
N HIS A 275 5.93 -16.57 -11.57
CA HIS A 275 6.33 -15.89 -12.80
C HIS A 275 5.08 -15.39 -13.54
N MET A 276 4.70 -14.14 -13.37
CA MET A 276 3.55 -13.54 -14.06
C MET A 276 3.65 -12.01 -14.18
N ARG A 277 2.91 -11.47 -15.12
CA ARG A 277 2.78 -10.03 -15.30
C ARG A 277 1.64 -9.49 -14.43
N LEU A 278 2.01 -8.75 -13.40
CA LEU A 278 1.09 -8.22 -12.40
C LEU A 278 0.71 -6.78 -12.69
N GLY A 279 -0.59 -6.48 -12.74
CA GLY A 279 -1.13 -5.13 -12.68
C GLY A 279 -1.48 -4.77 -11.24
N SER A 280 -1.04 -3.62 -10.76
CA SER A 280 -1.41 -3.13 -9.43
C SER A 280 -2.13 -1.79 -9.56
N ILE A 281 -3.40 -1.70 -9.11
CA ILE A 281 -4.06 -0.40 -8.91
C ILE A 281 -3.56 0.13 -7.58
N VAL A 282 -2.63 1.08 -7.66
CA VAL A 282 -1.88 1.61 -6.51
C VAL A 282 -2.71 2.61 -5.75
N ASP A 283 -3.31 3.56 -6.47
CA ASP A 283 -4.10 4.66 -5.90
C ASP A 283 -5.16 5.15 -6.89
N CYS A 284 -6.26 5.70 -6.39
CA CYS A 284 -7.30 6.28 -7.21
C CYS A 284 -8.19 7.22 -6.40
N LEU A 285 -8.76 8.20 -7.07
CA LEU A 285 -9.73 9.12 -6.49
C LEU A 285 -10.72 9.58 -7.56
N SER A 286 -11.97 9.85 -7.15
CA SER A 286 -13.02 10.30 -8.08
C SER A 286 -14.06 11.18 -7.40
N LEU A 287 -14.82 11.88 -8.20
CA LEU A 287 -16.13 12.38 -7.80
C LEU A 287 -17.02 11.17 -7.45
N LYS A 288 -17.95 11.37 -6.52
CA LYS A 288 -18.87 10.32 -6.07
C LYS A 288 -19.71 9.78 -7.24
N GLY A 289 -19.74 8.46 -7.36
CA GLY A 289 -20.52 7.76 -8.38
C GLY A 289 -19.72 7.30 -9.61
N TYR A 290 -18.46 7.75 -9.76
CA TYR A 290 -17.59 7.37 -10.87
C TYR A 290 -16.61 6.23 -10.55
N GLU A 291 -16.56 5.80 -9.29
CA GLU A 291 -15.59 4.80 -8.81
C GLU A 291 -15.66 3.50 -9.64
N LYS A 292 -16.88 3.04 -9.97
CA LYS A 292 -17.10 1.83 -10.75
C LYS A 292 -16.56 1.96 -12.16
N SER A 293 -16.86 3.08 -12.85
CA SER A 293 -16.39 3.35 -14.21
C SER A 293 -14.86 3.48 -14.26
N ILE A 294 -14.25 4.13 -13.27
CA ILE A 294 -12.78 4.26 -13.16
C ILE A 294 -12.13 2.89 -13.02
N ILE A 295 -12.59 2.04 -12.09
CA ILE A 295 -12.05 0.68 -11.93
C ILE A 295 -12.24 -0.14 -13.22
N SER A 296 -13.38 0.00 -13.89
CA SER A 296 -13.66 -0.68 -15.17
C SER A 296 -12.64 -0.28 -16.24
N LYS A 297 -12.46 1.01 -16.48
CA LYS A 297 -11.53 1.54 -17.49
C LYS A 297 -10.08 1.22 -17.17
N THR A 298 -9.64 1.44 -15.92
CA THR A 298 -8.28 1.09 -15.45
C THR A 298 -7.99 -0.39 -15.67
N SER A 299 -8.92 -1.27 -15.29
CA SER A 299 -8.78 -2.71 -15.50
C SER A 299 -8.66 -3.10 -16.96
N LYS A 300 -9.43 -2.46 -17.85
CA LYS A 300 -9.36 -2.69 -19.30
C LYS A 300 -8.02 -2.27 -19.88
N ILE A 301 -7.47 -1.12 -19.44
CA ILE A 301 -6.16 -0.63 -19.87
C ILE A 301 -5.06 -1.58 -19.40
N LEU A 302 -5.07 -1.98 -18.13
CA LEU A 302 -4.10 -2.95 -17.60
C LEU A 302 -4.17 -4.28 -18.37
N LYS A 303 -5.37 -4.78 -18.64
CA LYS A 303 -5.56 -6.00 -19.46
C LYS A 303 -4.98 -5.84 -20.87
N LYS A 304 -5.17 -4.69 -21.52
CA LYS A 304 -4.56 -4.39 -22.85
C LYS A 304 -3.02 -4.36 -22.78
N LYS A 305 -2.47 -3.96 -21.63
CA LYS A 305 -1.01 -4.00 -21.39
C LYS A 305 -0.51 -5.43 -21.06
N GLY A 306 -1.36 -6.46 -21.15
CA GLY A 306 -0.99 -7.87 -21.07
C GLY A 306 -0.80 -8.42 -19.66
N VAL A 307 -1.43 -7.83 -18.62
CA VAL A 307 -1.32 -8.37 -17.26
C VAL A 307 -2.12 -9.66 -17.09
N ASP A 308 -1.57 -10.59 -16.32
CA ASP A 308 -2.20 -11.87 -15.98
C ASP A 308 -3.15 -11.74 -14.79
N LEU A 309 -2.79 -10.89 -13.84
CA LEU A 309 -3.51 -10.65 -12.60
C LEU A 309 -3.52 -9.16 -12.28
N ILE A 310 -4.66 -8.62 -11.86
CA ILE A 310 -4.76 -7.26 -11.31
C ILE A 310 -5.01 -7.36 -9.82
N VAL A 311 -4.27 -6.58 -9.02
CA VAL A 311 -4.42 -6.50 -7.57
C VAL A 311 -4.67 -5.07 -7.11
N SER A 312 -5.35 -4.92 -5.97
CA SER A 312 -5.55 -3.63 -5.30
C SER A 312 -5.79 -3.83 -3.81
N ASN A 313 -5.32 -2.89 -2.99
CA ASN A 313 -5.73 -2.77 -1.59
C ASN A 313 -6.53 -1.47 -1.45
N GLN A 314 -7.76 -1.60 -0.93
CA GLN A 314 -8.69 -0.48 -0.78
C GLN A 314 -9.51 -0.65 0.49
N SER A 315 -9.54 0.38 1.34
CA SER A 315 -10.33 0.34 2.58
C SER A 315 -11.68 1.05 2.46
N HIS A 316 -11.80 2.10 1.64
CA HIS A 316 -13.00 2.91 1.51
C HIS A 316 -14.16 2.16 0.87
N ILE A 317 -15.38 2.28 1.43
CA ILE A 317 -16.56 1.49 1.02
C ILE A 317 -16.90 1.65 -0.46
N PHE A 318 -16.79 2.86 -1.03
CA PHE A 318 -17.12 3.09 -2.45
C PHE A 318 -16.15 2.33 -3.36
N TRP A 319 -14.86 2.35 -3.06
CA TRP A 319 -13.85 1.63 -3.82
C TRP A 319 -13.95 0.11 -3.63
N LYS A 320 -14.24 -0.37 -2.40
CA LYS A 320 -14.54 -1.80 -2.17
C LYS A 320 -15.70 -2.28 -3.04
N ASN A 321 -16.78 -1.49 -3.11
CA ASN A 321 -17.94 -1.82 -3.93
C ASN A 321 -17.64 -1.73 -5.44
N ALA A 322 -16.88 -0.70 -5.86
CA ALA A 322 -16.44 -0.56 -7.25
C ALA A 322 -15.58 -1.74 -7.71
N LEU A 323 -14.68 -2.24 -6.88
CA LEU A 323 -13.89 -3.44 -7.18
C LEU A 323 -14.76 -4.68 -7.31
N LYS A 324 -15.64 -4.94 -6.32
CA LYS A 324 -16.56 -6.09 -6.36
C LYS A 324 -17.45 -6.09 -7.60
N THR A 325 -18.04 -4.95 -7.94
CA THR A 325 -18.90 -4.80 -9.13
C THR A 325 -18.13 -4.92 -10.46
N ASN A 326 -16.81 -4.78 -10.44
CA ASN A 326 -15.92 -5.04 -11.57
C ASN A 326 -15.29 -6.45 -11.52
N SER A 327 -15.91 -7.37 -10.79
CA SER A 327 -15.49 -8.78 -10.69
C SER A 327 -14.11 -8.97 -10.03
N PHE A 328 -13.72 -8.10 -9.10
CA PHE A 328 -12.60 -8.39 -8.21
C PHE A 328 -13.08 -9.24 -7.04
N ILE A 329 -12.28 -10.23 -6.70
CA ILE A 329 -12.51 -11.12 -5.58
C ILE A 329 -11.75 -10.56 -4.37
N ASN A 330 -12.40 -10.56 -3.19
CA ASN A 330 -11.74 -10.26 -1.94
C ASN A 330 -10.90 -11.46 -1.49
N GLY A 331 -9.60 -11.29 -1.40
CA GLY A 331 -8.64 -12.29 -0.96
C GLY A 331 -8.15 -12.08 0.47
N PRO A 332 -7.37 -13.03 0.99
CA PRO A 332 -6.71 -12.87 2.29
C PRO A 332 -5.73 -11.69 2.23
N SER A 333 -5.85 -10.77 3.20
CA SER A 333 -4.99 -9.59 3.28
C SER A 333 -3.97 -9.74 4.40
N ASN A 334 -2.71 -9.49 4.06
CA ASN A 334 -1.61 -9.28 4.99
C ASN A 334 -1.22 -7.80 5.12
N PHE A 335 -2.01 -6.91 4.50
CA PHE A 335 -1.81 -5.47 4.51
C PHE A 335 -2.53 -4.89 5.73
N ILE A 336 -1.77 -4.54 6.77
CA ILE A 336 -2.28 -4.14 8.08
C ILE A 336 -2.09 -2.64 8.24
N PHE A 337 -3.15 -1.95 8.61
CA PHE A 337 -3.11 -0.57 9.11
C PHE A 337 -3.07 -0.61 10.64
N ALA A 338 -2.02 -0.08 11.22
CA ALA A 338 -1.87 0.12 12.65
C ALA A 338 -1.81 1.60 12.96
N SER A 339 -2.71 2.10 13.79
CA SER A 339 -2.73 3.51 14.22
C SER A 339 -2.43 3.62 15.70
N SER A 340 -1.66 4.65 16.08
CA SER A 340 -1.43 4.99 17.49
C SER A 340 -2.77 5.24 18.20
N LYS A 341 -2.78 5.10 19.53
CA LYS A 341 -4.00 5.37 20.33
C LYS A 341 -4.55 6.78 20.04
N VAL A 342 -3.70 7.79 19.99
CA VAL A 342 -4.08 9.18 19.71
C VAL A 342 -4.79 9.34 18.35
N LEU A 343 -4.23 8.73 17.30
CA LEU A 343 -4.86 8.76 15.97
C LEU A 343 -6.14 7.93 15.95
N SER A 344 -6.11 6.75 16.57
CA SER A 344 -7.26 5.84 16.65
C SER A 344 -8.46 6.47 17.36
N ASP A 345 -8.24 7.15 18.49
CA ASP A 345 -9.30 7.82 19.25
C ASP A 345 -9.98 8.91 18.38
N LYS A 346 -9.20 9.66 17.59
CA LYS A 346 -9.75 10.62 16.62
C LYS A 346 -10.58 9.95 15.52
N LEU A 347 -10.12 8.81 14.99
CA LEU A 347 -10.84 8.08 13.95
C LEU A 347 -12.09 7.37 14.46
N MET A 348 -12.13 7.00 15.76
CA MET A 348 -13.26 6.29 16.38
C MET A 348 -14.32 7.21 16.97
N SER A 349 -14.05 8.50 17.09
CA SER A 349 -15.02 9.47 17.61
C SER A 349 -16.33 9.50 16.83
N ASN A 350 -16.34 8.93 15.62
CA ASN A 350 -17.52 8.79 14.78
C ASN A 350 -17.64 7.36 14.24
N ILE A 351 -18.62 6.57 14.75
CA ILE A 351 -18.80 5.13 14.40
C ILE A 351 -19.02 4.91 12.89
N LYS A 352 -19.63 5.87 12.19
CA LYS A 352 -19.79 5.81 10.73
C LYS A 352 -18.46 6.00 9.96
N SER A 353 -17.38 6.38 10.63
CA SER A 353 -16.13 6.76 10.00
C SER A 353 -15.28 5.59 9.47
N ARG A 354 -15.42 4.37 10.01
CA ARG A 354 -14.55 3.24 9.66
C ARG A 354 -14.61 2.84 8.18
N ASP A 355 -15.81 2.83 7.59
CA ASP A 355 -15.99 2.49 6.18
C ASP A 355 -15.56 3.63 5.22
N HIS A 356 -15.33 4.82 5.77
CA HIS A 356 -14.87 6.00 5.06
C HIS A 356 -13.37 6.31 5.25
N ILE A 357 -12.62 5.42 5.87
CA ILE A 357 -11.16 5.46 5.87
C ILE A 357 -10.67 5.09 4.47
N HIS A 358 -9.94 6.00 3.82
CA HIS A 358 -9.39 5.79 2.49
C HIS A 358 -7.89 5.51 2.59
N LEU A 359 -7.56 4.24 2.56
CA LEU A 359 -6.20 3.72 2.50
C LEU A 359 -6.03 2.87 1.25
N THR A 360 -4.93 3.10 0.57
CA THR A 360 -4.54 2.40 -0.64
C THR A 360 -3.10 1.90 -0.51
N ARG A 361 -2.58 1.21 -1.53
CA ARG A 361 -1.15 0.87 -1.61
C ARG A 361 -0.27 2.12 -1.64
N GLY A 362 -0.77 3.22 -2.21
CA GLY A 362 -0.06 4.49 -2.30
C GLY A 362 0.25 5.14 -0.95
N ASP A 363 -0.49 4.82 0.10
CA ASP A 363 -0.27 5.36 1.44
C ASP A 363 0.83 4.63 2.23
N GLY A 364 1.28 3.49 1.73
CA GLY A 364 2.35 2.68 2.32
C GLY A 364 3.55 2.55 1.40
N ASP A 365 4.32 1.49 1.58
CA ASP A 365 5.47 1.10 0.76
C ASP A 365 5.09 0.22 -0.46
N GLY A 366 3.79 0.05 -0.69
CA GLY A 366 3.23 -0.78 -1.75
C GLY A 366 3.65 -0.43 -3.19
N PRO A 367 3.85 0.84 -3.58
CA PRO A 367 4.30 1.19 -4.93
C PRO A 367 5.69 0.70 -5.29
N ILE A 368 6.51 0.34 -4.30
CA ILE A 368 7.92 -0.03 -4.51
C ILE A 368 8.07 -1.55 -4.69
N ASN A 369 7.16 -2.33 -4.12
CA ASN A 369 7.35 -3.77 -3.93
C ASN A 369 6.44 -4.66 -4.79
N LEU A 370 5.61 -4.08 -5.65
CA LEU A 370 4.75 -4.86 -6.58
C LEU A 370 4.63 -4.20 -7.93
#